data_264fb690a45a5904ace7d9fdbfc7b9ab
#
_entry.id   264fb690a45a5904ace7d9fdbfc7b9ab
#
_cell.length_a   1.000
_cell.length_b   1.000
_cell.length_c   1.000
_cell.angle_alpha   90.00
_cell.angle_beta   90.00
_cell.angle_gamma   90.00
#
_symmetry.space_group_name_H-M   'P 1'
#
loop_
_entity.id
_entity.type
_entity.pdbx_description
1 polymer ?
#
loop_
_entity_poly.entity_id
_entity_poly.type
_entity_poly.pdbx_seq_one_letter_code
_entity_poly.pdbx_strand_id
1 'polypeptide(L)'
;MFCTRAARVALRAGTRRVAPRLTRRNLPIVSTARRAAYSTRSNASDSATRAAVIQVLNNVGSKREVQQYLSHFSSVSSQQFAVIKVGGAILTDYLDELCSSLSFLYHVGLFPIIVHGAGPQLNKLLEDAGVEPEFEEGIRITDGKTLGIARRLFLAENLKLVQRLEQMGVRARPITSSVFTADYLDKDKWKLVGKITDVNAEPIETAIQNGYLPILTSMAETTEGQVLNVNADVAAGELARKLEPLKVVYLSEKGGLFDGDGQKISAINLDEEFDHLMSQPWCRFGTRLKIKEIKELLHNLPRSSSVAIIHPADLQKELFTDSGAGTLIRRGDKLMTASSISDFADVDKLKEVLVRDREVRDARSTVDRYLDFLKERKFKAFFDEPMKALAVVLEPSDEPYATLATLTITKAGWLTNVADNLFAAIQKEYPSLVWTVKSDDENLTWFFDKADGSLVRGNDVMFWYGIEPGEQLSKLMKEFTLQGRAMLGDSNLESRLHRAAQIASENIKARFASGSVANQARGFSSLARRPLMGAIPTTAFPASRD
;
A
#
# COMPACT_ATOMS: atom_id res chain seq x y z
N MET A 1 -32.85 -12.21 -79.86
CA MET A 1 -31.96 -12.74 -80.92
C MET A 1 -30.86 -13.47 -80.23
N PHE A 2 -30.95 -14.77 -80.22
CA PHE A 2 -29.99 -15.81 -80.65
C PHE A 2 -28.65 -15.78 -79.88
N CYS A 3 -28.12 -16.88 -79.38
CA CYS A 3 -28.25 -18.31 -79.33
C CYS A 3 -27.30 -18.89 -78.34
N THR A 4 -27.70 -19.68 -77.44
CA THR A 4 -27.64 -21.14 -77.27
C THR A 4 -26.39 -21.88 -77.71
N ARG A 5 -25.78 -22.65 -76.82
CA ARG A 5 -25.56 -24.14 -76.80
C ARG A 5 -24.24 -24.42 -76.06
N ALA A 6 -24.20 -25.04 -74.94
CA ALA A 6 -24.36 -26.45 -74.60
C ALA A 6 -23.48 -27.41 -75.40
N ALA A 7 -22.49 -28.03 -74.80
CA ALA A 7 -22.13 -29.42 -75.07
C ALA A 7 -21.38 -30.06 -73.92
N ARG A 8 -21.89 -31.20 -73.55
CA ARG A 8 -21.49 -32.22 -72.57
C ARG A 8 -20.32 -33.07 -73.05
N VAL A 9 -19.69 -33.76 -72.04
CA VAL A 9 -19.14 -35.14 -72.09
C VAL A 9 -17.66 -35.25 -72.45
N ALA A 10 -16.82 -35.75 -71.59
CA ALA A 10 -16.56 -37.14 -71.28
C ALA A 10 -15.59 -37.37 -70.15
N LEU A 11 -15.92 -38.31 -69.32
CA LEU A 11 -15.02 -38.99 -68.37
C LEU A 11 -13.88 -39.68 -69.15
N ARG A 12 -12.67 -39.65 -68.65
CA ARG A 12 -11.77 -40.81 -68.52
C ARG A 12 -10.74 -40.69 -67.43
N ALA A 13 -10.64 -41.76 -66.72
CA ALA A 13 -9.86 -42.13 -65.60
C ALA A 13 -8.32 -42.01 -65.79
N GLY A 14 -7.62 -41.85 -64.71
CA GLY A 14 -6.34 -42.49 -64.45
C GLY A 14 -5.12 -41.59 -64.53
N THR A 15 -4.68 -41.23 -63.44
CA THR A 15 -3.35 -41.61 -62.89
C THR A 15 -3.04 -40.73 -61.69
N ARG A 16 -2.93 -41.35 -60.54
CA ARG A 16 -2.36 -40.75 -59.32
C ARG A 16 -0.91 -40.35 -59.63
N ARG A 17 -0.64 -39.06 -59.69
CA ARG A 17 0.70 -38.53 -59.50
C ARG A 17 0.89 -38.16 -58.03
N VAL A 18 1.68 -38.95 -57.35
CA VAL A 18 2.19 -38.70 -56.00
C VAL A 18 3.01 -37.43 -56.09
N ALA A 19 2.60 -36.39 -55.39
CA ALA A 19 3.41 -35.18 -55.16
C ALA A 19 4.60 -35.53 -54.25
N PRO A 20 5.82 -35.06 -54.54
CA PRO A 20 6.95 -35.32 -53.71
C PRO A 20 6.76 -34.63 -52.38
N ARG A 21 6.91 -35.38 -51.25
CA ARG A 21 7.06 -34.86 -49.91
C ARG A 21 8.23 -33.89 -49.91
N LEU A 22 7.95 -32.60 -49.72
CA LEU A 22 8.92 -31.60 -49.34
C LEU A 22 9.46 -31.97 -47.95
N THR A 23 10.66 -32.57 -47.94
CA THR A 23 11.44 -32.74 -46.75
C THR A 23 11.71 -31.35 -46.18
N ARG A 24 11.21 -31.08 -44.96
CA ARG A 24 11.59 -29.92 -44.14
C ARG A 24 13.11 -29.95 -43.99
N ARG A 25 13.82 -29.13 -44.75
CA ARG A 25 15.20 -28.79 -44.45
C ARG A 25 15.20 -28.11 -43.09
N ASN A 26 15.84 -28.76 -42.14
CA ASN A 26 16.18 -28.16 -40.86
C ASN A 26 17.03 -26.91 -41.14
N LEU A 27 16.44 -25.74 -41.07
CA LEU A 27 17.17 -24.50 -40.95
C LEU A 27 17.88 -24.52 -39.58
N PRO A 28 19.15 -24.15 -39.49
CA PRO A 28 19.86 -24.20 -38.22
C PRO A 28 19.22 -23.22 -37.24
N ILE A 29 18.90 -23.71 -36.03
CA ILE A 29 18.51 -22.93 -34.88
C ILE A 29 19.73 -22.11 -34.44
N VAL A 30 19.99 -20.99 -35.11
CA VAL A 30 21.03 -20.01 -34.74
C VAL A 30 20.31 -18.75 -34.29
N SER A 31 19.59 -18.78 -33.19
CA SER A 31 19.13 -17.53 -32.57
C SER A 31 18.77 -17.63 -31.09
N THR A 32 18.62 -18.82 -30.48
CA THR A 32 18.27 -18.91 -29.07
C THR A 32 19.44 -18.54 -28.14
N ALA A 33 20.66 -18.87 -28.50
CA ALA A 33 21.83 -18.54 -27.66
C ALA A 33 22.18 -17.03 -27.66
N ARG A 34 21.98 -16.31 -28.80
CA ARG A 34 22.20 -14.86 -28.83
C ARG A 34 21.06 -14.07 -28.15
N ARG A 35 19.80 -14.53 -28.21
CA ARG A 35 18.70 -13.93 -27.46
C ARG A 35 18.85 -14.14 -25.95
N ALA A 36 19.26 -15.31 -25.51
CA ALA A 36 19.54 -15.59 -24.11
C ALA A 36 20.72 -14.75 -23.59
N ALA A 37 21.78 -14.52 -24.37
CA ALA A 37 22.90 -13.70 -23.96
C ALA A 37 22.60 -12.20 -23.89
N TYR A 38 21.68 -11.66 -24.72
CA TYR A 38 21.23 -10.28 -24.62
C TYR A 38 20.26 -10.10 -23.44
N SER A 39 19.36 -11.05 -23.20
CA SER A 39 18.45 -11.06 -22.05
C SER A 39 19.20 -11.18 -20.72
N THR A 40 20.25 -12.00 -20.63
CA THR A 40 21.03 -12.17 -19.39
C THR A 40 21.92 -10.98 -19.05
N ARG A 41 22.41 -10.21 -20.04
CA ARG A 41 23.21 -8.99 -19.76
C ARG A 41 22.35 -7.81 -19.31
N SER A 42 21.16 -7.58 -19.89
CA SER A 42 20.25 -6.53 -19.41
C SER A 42 19.73 -6.86 -18.01
N ASN A 43 19.34 -8.11 -17.76
CA ASN A 43 18.83 -8.52 -16.45
C ASN A 43 19.86 -8.43 -15.31
N ALA A 44 21.16 -8.56 -15.61
CA ALA A 44 22.22 -8.44 -14.59
C ALA A 44 22.48 -6.98 -14.18
N SER A 45 22.45 -6.02 -15.12
CA SER A 45 22.61 -4.59 -14.79
C SER A 45 21.36 -4.05 -14.07
N ASP A 46 20.18 -4.45 -14.50
CA ASP A 46 18.91 -4.08 -13.87
C ASP A 46 18.80 -4.66 -12.45
N SER A 47 19.29 -5.89 -12.25
CA SER A 47 19.36 -6.53 -10.94
C SER A 47 20.30 -5.80 -9.97
N ALA A 48 21.47 -5.34 -10.43
CA ALA A 48 22.42 -4.60 -9.62
C ALA A 48 21.90 -3.20 -9.25
N THR A 49 21.31 -2.48 -10.21
CA THR A 49 20.68 -1.17 -9.99
C THR A 49 19.53 -1.29 -9.00
N ARG A 50 18.66 -2.28 -9.17
CA ARG A 50 17.57 -2.58 -8.25
C ARG A 50 18.07 -2.85 -6.83
N ALA A 51 19.10 -3.68 -6.67
CA ALA A 51 19.70 -3.97 -5.38
C ALA A 51 20.26 -2.71 -4.71
N ALA A 52 20.95 -1.84 -5.46
CA ALA A 52 21.48 -0.58 -4.95
C ALA A 52 20.36 0.38 -4.50
N VAL A 53 19.30 0.52 -5.30
CA VAL A 53 18.15 1.37 -4.93
C VAL A 53 17.43 0.83 -3.70
N ILE A 54 17.21 -0.48 -3.61
CA ILE A 54 16.63 -1.12 -2.42
C ILE A 54 17.50 -0.87 -1.19
N GLN A 55 18.83 -0.93 -1.33
CA GLN A 55 19.75 -0.65 -0.24
C GLN A 55 19.69 0.82 0.21
N VAL A 56 19.57 1.76 -0.71
CA VAL A 56 19.38 3.19 -0.40
C VAL A 56 18.04 3.41 0.30
N LEU A 57 16.96 2.84 -0.21
CA LEU A 57 15.63 2.95 0.41
C LEU A 57 15.62 2.38 1.84
N ASN A 58 16.26 1.24 2.07
CA ASN A 58 16.40 0.64 3.41
C ASN A 58 17.21 1.49 4.40
N ASN A 59 18.04 2.41 3.88
CA ASN A 59 18.85 3.30 4.72
C ASN A 59 18.18 4.66 4.97
N VAL A 60 17.21 5.07 4.14
CA VAL A 60 16.59 6.41 4.16
C VAL A 60 15.17 6.37 4.73
N GLY A 61 14.45 5.29 4.52
CA GLY A 61 13.08 5.12 5.02
C GLY A 61 13.00 4.24 6.26
N SER A 62 11.82 4.11 6.85
CA SER A 62 11.60 3.05 7.81
C SER A 62 11.82 1.72 7.08
N LYS A 63 12.80 0.96 7.54
CA LYS A 63 13.24 -0.32 6.94
C LYS A 63 12.08 -1.27 6.66
N ARG A 64 11.02 -1.12 7.44
CA ARG A 64 9.78 -1.89 7.37
C ARG A 64 8.89 -1.50 6.19
N GLU A 65 8.60 -0.22 6.01
CA GLU A 65 7.75 0.27 4.92
C GLU A 65 8.33 -0.15 3.56
N VAL A 66 9.62 0.12 3.38
CA VAL A 66 10.32 -0.25 2.15
C VAL A 66 10.32 -1.77 1.92
N GLN A 67 10.61 -2.57 2.96
CA GLN A 67 10.61 -4.03 2.84
C GLN A 67 9.20 -4.61 2.62
N GLN A 68 8.18 -4.06 3.25
CA GLN A 68 6.80 -4.48 3.05
C GLN A 68 6.33 -4.18 1.63
N TYR A 69 6.56 -2.97 1.14
CA TYR A 69 6.23 -2.60 -0.24
C TYR A 69 6.99 -3.48 -1.25
N LEU A 70 8.30 -3.60 -1.09
CA LEU A 70 9.11 -4.40 -2.02
C LEU A 70 8.79 -5.90 -1.96
N SER A 71 8.50 -6.46 -0.78
CA SER A 71 8.11 -7.87 -0.67
C SER A 71 6.72 -8.13 -1.25
N HIS A 72 5.81 -7.17 -1.11
CA HIS A 72 4.47 -7.27 -1.67
C HIS A 72 4.50 -7.18 -3.20
N PHE A 73 5.39 -6.36 -3.76
CA PHE A 73 5.52 -6.13 -5.19
C PHE A 73 6.57 -7.00 -5.89
N SER A 74 7.37 -7.77 -5.16
CA SER A 74 8.34 -8.70 -5.75
C SER A 74 7.77 -10.08 -6.12
N SER A 75 6.52 -10.38 -5.72
CA SER A 75 5.85 -11.62 -6.11
C SER A 75 5.36 -11.55 -7.55
N VAL A 76 5.28 -12.71 -8.22
CA VAL A 76 4.82 -12.82 -9.62
C VAL A 76 3.38 -12.31 -9.82
N SER A 77 2.58 -12.28 -8.74
CA SER A 77 1.23 -11.69 -8.71
C SER A 77 1.22 -10.15 -8.67
N SER A 78 2.36 -9.49 -8.55
CA SER A 78 2.49 -8.03 -8.48
C SER A 78 2.40 -7.31 -9.82
N GLN A 79 2.09 -8.01 -10.91
CA GLN A 79 1.92 -7.43 -12.24
C GLN A 79 0.77 -6.42 -12.35
N GLN A 80 -0.08 -6.35 -11.32
CA GLN A 80 -1.26 -5.47 -11.24
C GLN A 80 -1.07 -4.38 -10.18
N PHE A 81 0.13 -3.89 -10.03
CA PHE A 81 0.50 -2.97 -8.97
C PHE A 81 -0.32 -1.67 -8.97
N ALA A 82 -0.35 -0.96 -10.09
CA ALA A 82 -1.05 0.31 -10.18
C ALA A 82 -1.50 0.62 -11.62
N VAL A 83 -2.65 1.27 -11.73
CA VAL A 83 -3.10 1.96 -12.95
C VAL A 83 -2.91 3.46 -12.72
N ILE A 84 -2.15 4.12 -13.59
CA ILE A 84 -1.90 5.57 -13.51
C ILE A 84 -2.59 6.27 -14.68
N LYS A 85 -3.55 7.11 -14.37
CA LYS A 85 -4.20 7.99 -15.34
C LYS A 85 -3.44 9.30 -15.44
N VAL A 86 -3.06 9.65 -16.66
CA VAL A 86 -2.32 10.87 -16.99
C VAL A 86 -3.19 11.81 -17.83
N GLY A 87 -3.48 13.00 -17.33
CA GLY A 87 -4.18 14.03 -18.09
C GLY A 87 -3.29 14.66 -19.16
N GLY A 88 -3.91 15.27 -20.19
CA GLY A 88 -3.16 15.95 -21.24
C GLY A 88 -2.27 17.08 -20.72
N ALA A 89 -2.74 17.90 -19.78
CA ALA A 89 -1.95 18.97 -19.16
C ALA A 89 -0.66 18.43 -18.53
N ILE A 90 -0.71 17.29 -17.87
CA ILE A 90 0.49 16.65 -17.29
C ILE A 90 1.52 16.28 -18.37
N LEU A 91 1.07 15.81 -19.53
CA LEU A 91 1.97 15.51 -20.67
C LEU A 91 2.59 16.75 -21.27
N THR A 92 1.97 17.93 -21.12
CA THR A 92 2.49 19.20 -21.62
C THR A 92 3.44 19.84 -20.61
N ASP A 93 3.01 19.98 -19.35
CA ASP A 93 3.63 20.89 -18.38
C ASP A 93 4.54 20.15 -17.39
N TYR A 94 4.32 18.85 -17.18
CA TYR A 94 5.02 18.04 -16.16
C TYR A 94 5.58 16.72 -16.70
N LEU A 95 5.96 16.71 -17.99
CA LEU A 95 6.43 15.49 -18.65
C LEU A 95 7.73 14.96 -18.02
N ASP A 96 8.65 15.83 -17.67
CA ASP A 96 9.95 15.46 -17.12
C ASP A 96 9.83 14.89 -15.71
N GLU A 97 9.01 15.49 -14.87
CA GLU A 97 8.71 15.00 -13.51
C GLU A 97 8.01 13.64 -13.56
N LEU A 98 7.03 13.50 -14.46
CA LEU A 98 6.36 12.22 -14.70
C LEU A 98 7.36 11.15 -15.13
N CYS A 99 8.18 11.42 -16.14
CA CYS A 99 9.15 10.45 -16.65
C CYS A 99 10.21 10.10 -15.60
N SER A 100 10.67 11.07 -14.79
CA SER A 100 11.60 10.84 -13.69
C SER A 100 11.00 9.87 -12.66
N SER A 101 9.74 10.09 -12.26
CA SER A 101 9.05 9.23 -11.33
C SER A 101 8.79 7.83 -11.88
N LEU A 102 8.36 7.71 -13.13
CA LEU A 102 8.16 6.43 -13.80
C LEU A 102 9.47 5.66 -13.99
N SER A 103 10.57 6.37 -14.32
CA SER A 103 11.90 5.77 -14.43
C SER A 103 12.36 5.18 -13.10
N PHE A 104 12.16 5.88 -11.99
CA PHE A 104 12.45 5.35 -10.67
C PHE A 104 11.65 4.07 -10.39
N LEU A 105 10.33 4.07 -10.62
CA LEU A 105 9.47 2.89 -10.42
C LEU A 105 9.95 1.71 -11.26
N TYR A 106 10.27 1.94 -12.52
CA TYR A 106 10.79 0.93 -13.42
C TYR A 106 12.09 0.29 -12.89
N HIS A 107 13.06 1.10 -12.44
CA HIS A 107 14.35 0.60 -11.94
C HIS A 107 14.25 -0.14 -10.60
N VAL A 108 13.24 0.14 -9.77
CA VAL A 108 12.95 -0.69 -8.59
C VAL A 108 12.15 -1.96 -8.92
N GLY A 109 11.75 -2.14 -10.20
CA GLY A 109 11.04 -3.33 -10.68
C GLY A 109 9.53 -3.24 -10.53
N LEU A 110 8.97 -2.04 -10.42
CA LEU A 110 7.54 -1.77 -10.41
C LEU A 110 7.10 -1.32 -11.81
N PHE A 111 6.08 -1.96 -12.34
CA PHE A 111 5.57 -1.71 -13.70
C PHE A 111 4.11 -1.22 -13.65
N PRO A 112 3.87 0.07 -13.33
CA PRO A 112 2.52 0.61 -13.41
C PRO A 112 2.03 0.64 -14.85
N ILE A 113 0.72 0.57 -15.01
CA ILE A 113 0.06 0.65 -16.31
C ILE A 113 -0.39 2.09 -16.51
N ILE A 114 0.10 2.75 -17.56
CA ILE A 114 -0.18 4.15 -17.83
C ILE A 114 -1.32 4.25 -18.86
N VAL A 115 -2.36 5.02 -18.53
CA VAL A 115 -3.43 5.41 -19.46
C VAL A 115 -3.43 6.92 -19.58
N HIS A 116 -3.22 7.45 -20.78
CA HIS A 116 -3.19 8.89 -20.96
C HIS A 116 -4.33 9.41 -21.85
N GLY A 117 -4.73 10.64 -21.54
CA GLY A 117 -5.58 11.48 -22.38
C GLY A 117 -4.75 12.60 -23.04
N ALA A 118 -5.39 13.39 -23.92
CA ALA A 118 -4.81 14.56 -24.57
C ALA A 118 -5.85 15.67 -24.80
N GLY A 119 -6.74 15.90 -23.82
CA GLY A 119 -7.88 16.82 -23.96
C GLY A 119 -7.50 18.26 -24.32
N PRO A 120 -6.62 18.94 -23.56
CA PRO A 120 -6.19 20.32 -23.86
C PRO A 120 -5.49 20.45 -25.21
N GLN A 121 -4.60 19.53 -25.55
CA GLN A 121 -3.90 19.51 -26.84
C GLN A 121 -4.88 19.30 -27.99
N LEU A 122 -5.90 18.45 -27.78
CA LEU A 122 -6.94 18.21 -28.79
C LEU A 122 -7.79 19.45 -29.03
N ASN A 123 -8.16 20.21 -27.98
CA ASN A 123 -8.87 21.48 -28.14
C ASN A 123 -8.10 22.43 -29.05
N LYS A 124 -6.82 22.65 -28.73
CA LYS A 124 -5.95 23.52 -29.51
C LYS A 124 -5.84 23.11 -30.98
N LEU A 125 -5.64 21.80 -31.25
CA LEU A 125 -5.54 21.30 -32.62
C LEU A 125 -6.85 21.39 -33.38
N LEU A 126 -7.99 21.26 -32.70
CA LEU A 126 -9.31 21.45 -33.31
C LEU A 126 -9.53 22.94 -33.66
N GLU A 127 -9.23 23.85 -32.75
CA GLU A 127 -9.28 25.30 -32.96
C GLU A 127 -8.38 25.72 -34.15
N ASP A 128 -7.12 25.23 -34.18
CA ASP A 128 -6.18 25.48 -35.28
C ASP A 128 -6.69 24.93 -36.62
N ALA A 129 -7.48 23.86 -36.58
CA ALA A 129 -8.13 23.28 -37.76
C ALA A 129 -9.49 23.90 -38.13
N GLY A 130 -9.91 24.96 -37.42
CA GLY A 130 -11.19 25.60 -37.60
C GLY A 130 -12.39 24.74 -37.22
N VAL A 131 -12.21 23.87 -36.22
CA VAL A 131 -13.27 23.02 -35.64
C VAL A 131 -13.51 23.48 -34.21
N GLU A 132 -14.68 23.98 -33.91
CA GLU A 132 -15.04 24.28 -32.52
C GLU A 132 -15.24 23.01 -31.72
N PRO A 133 -14.58 22.88 -30.55
CA PRO A 133 -14.82 21.73 -29.68
C PRO A 133 -16.20 21.81 -29.04
N GLU A 134 -17.07 20.88 -29.34
CA GLU A 134 -18.40 20.77 -28.75
C GLU A 134 -18.42 19.74 -27.60
N PHE A 135 -19.12 20.09 -26.51
CA PHE A 135 -19.29 19.21 -25.35
C PHE A 135 -20.76 19.16 -24.95
N GLU A 136 -21.25 17.99 -24.64
CA GLU A 136 -22.54 17.78 -24.02
C GLU A 136 -22.38 16.89 -22.77
N GLU A 137 -22.93 17.33 -21.65
CA GLU A 137 -22.76 16.66 -20.35
C GLU A 137 -21.28 16.40 -19.95
N GLY A 138 -20.36 17.27 -20.41
CA GLY A 138 -18.93 17.12 -20.16
C GLY A 138 -18.22 16.12 -21.08
N ILE A 139 -18.95 15.47 -21.99
CA ILE A 139 -18.42 14.52 -22.99
C ILE A 139 -18.24 15.26 -24.32
N ARG A 140 -17.07 15.14 -24.94
CA ARG A 140 -16.78 15.74 -26.24
C ARG A 140 -17.57 15.05 -27.34
N ILE A 141 -18.36 15.78 -28.10
CA ILE A 141 -18.96 15.29 -29.33
C ILE A 141 -17.84 15.01 -30.34
N THR A 142 -17.72 13.79 -30.78
CA THR A 142 -16.60 13.36 -31.63
C THR A 142 -17.11 12.90 -32.99
N ASP A 143 -17.03 13.76 -33.99
CA ASP A 143 -17.32 13.38 -35.37
C ASP A 143 -16.10 12.77 -36.07
N GLY A 144 -16.22 12.37 -37.33
CA GLY A 144 -15.14 11.75 -38.08
C GLY A 144 -13.90 12.62 -38.27
N LYS A 145 -14.08 13.96 -38.40
CA LYS A 145 -12.97 14.92 -38.51
C LYS A 145 -12.25 15.07 -37.17
N THR A 146 -13.00 15.24 -36.10
CA THR A 146 -12.48 15.30 -34.72
C THR A 146 -11.76 14.01 -34.35
N LEU A 147 -12.33 12.83 -34.64
CA LEU A 147 -11.69 11.54 -34.37
C LEU A 147 -10.39 11.37 -35.15
N GLY A 148 -10.33 11.80 -36.41
CA GLY A 148 -9.13 11.75 -37.24
C GLY A 148 -7.98 12.60 -36.66
N ILE A 149 -8.29 13.77 -36.12
CA ILE A 149 -7.33 14.66 -35.42
C ILE A 149 -6.93 14.03 -34.08
N ALA A 150 -7.90 13.58 -33.28
CA ALA A 150 -7.67 12.94 -31.98
C ALA A 150 -6.74 11.73 -32.11
N ARG A 151 -7.02 10.82 -33.07
CA ARG A 151 -6.21 9.62 -33.30
C ARG A 151 -4.74 9.93 -33.57
N ARG A 152 -4.46 10.91 -34.42
CA ARG A 152 -3.08 11.35 -34.72
C ARG A 152 -2.41 11.93 -33.50
N LEU A 153 -3.13 12.77 -32.75
CA LEU A 153 -2.61 13.40 -31.53
C LEU A 153 -2.27 12.35 -30.46
N PHE A 154 -3.20 11.43 -30.18
CA PHE A 154 -2.96 10.38 -29.17
C PHE A 154 -1.73 9.53 -29.49
N LEU A 155 -1.52 9.19 -30.77
CA LEU A 155 -0.33 8.46 -31.20
C LEU A 155 0.94 9.30 -31.02
N ALA A 156 0.90 10.60 -31.32
CA ALA A 156 2.04 11.51 -31.16
C ALA A 156 2.41 11.70 -29.69
N GLU A 157 1.43 11.96 -28.82
CA GLU A 157 1.65 12.13 -27.37
C GLU A 157 2.14 10.82 -26.73
N ASN A 158 1.58 9.67 -27.13
CA ASN A 158 2.07 8.37 -26.67
C ASN A 158 3.53 8.16 -27.04
N LEU A 159 3.89 8.39 -28.29
CA LEU A 159 5.26 8.25 -28.78
C LEU A 159 6.23 9.22 -28.08
N LYS A 160 5.82 10.46 -27.84
CA LYS A 160 6.59 11.46 -27.10
C LYS A 160 6.92 11.00 -25.68
N LEU A 161 5.92 10.44 -24.97
CA LEU A 161 6.12 9.87 -23.62
C LEU A 161 7.07 8.67 -23.66
N VAL A 162 6.86 7.73 -24.60
CA VAL A 162 7.73 6.56 -24.78
C VAL A 162 9.16 6.98 -25.06
N GLN A 163 9.39 7.89 -26.01
CA GLN A 163 10.74 8.38 -26.35
C GLN A 163 11.44 9.02 -25.15
N ARG A 164 10.71 9.81 -24.35
CA ARG A 164 11.28 10.45 -23.17
C ARG A 164 11.70 9.41 -22.10
N LEU A 165 10.89 8.39 -21.89
CA LEU A 165 11.18 7.27 -20.98
C LEU A 165 12.38 6.45 -21.47
N GLU A 166 12.46 6.17 -22.77
CA GLU A 166 13.59 5.45 -23.37
C GLU A 166 14.91 6.21 -23.21
N GLN A 167 14.89 7.55 -23.31
CA GLN A 167 16.06 8.40 -23.02
C GLN A 167 16.56 8.25 -21.57
N MET A 168 15.68 7.87 -20.64
CA MET A 168 15.99 7.61 -19.24
C MET A 168 16.30 6.13 -18.96
N GLY A 169 16.48 5.30 -20.00
CA GLY A 169 16.77 3.88 -19.87
C GLY A 169 15.57 2.99 -19.53
N VAL A 170 14.35 3.52 -19.59
CA VAL A 170 13.12 2.76 -19.36
C VAL A 170 12.68 2.11 -20.66
N ARG A 171 12.43 0.82 -20.63
CA ARG A 171 11.83 0.10 -21.76
C ARG A 171 10.32 0.31 -21.72
N ALA A 172 9.82 1.26 -22.50
CA ALA A 172 8.39 1.55 -22.60
C ALA A 172 7.79 0.93 -23.86
N ARG A 173 6.54 0.48 -23.78
CA ARG A 173 5.82 -0.10 -24.93
C ARG A 173 4.52 0.67 -25.17
N PRO A 174 4.38 1.32 -26.34
CA PRO A 174 3.12 1.94 -26.74
C PRO A 174 2.10 0.83 -27.05
N ILE A 175 0.92 0.93 -26.44
CA ILE A 175 -0.23 0.05 -26.69
C ILE A 175 -1.39 0.96 -27.07
N THR A 176 -1.64 1.09 -28.37
CA THR A 176 -2.58 2.07 -28.92
C THR A 176 -3.88 1.43 -29.46
N SER A 177 -3.99 0.11 -29.38
CA SER A 177 -5.14 -0.68 -29.86
C SER A 177 -5.20 -2.04 -29.16
N SER A 178 -6.27 -2.77 -29.39
CA SER A 178 -6.47 -4.17 -28.96
C SER A 178 -6.58 -4.39 -27.46
N VAL A 179 -6.78 -3.32 -26.67
CA VAL A 179 -7.01 -3.40 -25.21
C VAL A 179 -8.48 -3.13 -24.89
N PHE A 180 -9.03 -2.03 -25.39
CA PHE A 180 -10.40 -1.63 -25.07
C PHE A 180 -11.34 -1.98 -26.23
N THR A 181 -12.32 -2.83 -25.96
CA THR A 181 -13.48 -3.04 -26.83
C THR A 181 -14.62 -2.17 -26.35
N ALA A 182 -15.32 -1.49 -27.27
CA ALA A 182 -16.38 -0.57 -26.92
C ALA A 182 -17.53 -0.61 -27.92
N ASP A 183 -18.73 -0.34 -27.42
CA ASP A 183 -19.88 0.04 -28.24
C ASP A 183 -20.01 1.55 -28.29
N TYR A 184 -20.84 2.07 -29.22
CA TYR A 184 -21.18 3.51 -29.22
C TYR A 184 -21.89 3.87 -27.91
N LEU A 185 -21.45 4.96 -27.26
CA LEU A 185 -22.11 5.44 -26.05
C LEU A 185 -23.55 5.88 -26.35
N ASP A 186 -23.70 6.74 -27.34
CA ASP A 186 -24.93 7.12 -28.03
C ASP A 186 -24.51 7.73 -29.37
N LYS A 187 -24.82 7.03 -30.47
CA LYS A 187 -24.34 7.40 -31.80
C LYS A 187 -24.98 8.69 -32.32
N ASP A 188 -26.19 8.97 -31.92
CA ASP A 188 -26.93 10.16 -32.37
C ASP A 188 -26.45 11.41 -31.60
N LYS A 189 -26.20 11.27 -30.29
CA LYS A 189 -25.82 12.34 -29.38
C LYS A 189 -24.32 12.64 -29.44
N TRP A 190 -23.47 11.65 -29.23
CA TRP A 190 -22.02 11.83 -29.13
C TRP A 190 -21.20 11.30 -30.30
N LYS A 191 -21.86 10.74 -31.31
CA LYS A 191 -21.27 10.21 -32.56
C LYS A 191 -20.26 9.10 -32.30
N LEU A 192 -18.97 9.36 -32.50
CA LEU A 192 -17.88 8.38 -32.39
C LEU A 192 -17.26 8.33 -30.98
N VAL A 193 -18.10 8.38 -29.96
CA VAL A 193 -17.68 8.18 -28.55
C VAL A 193 -18.06 6.77 -28.11
N GLY A 194 -17.12 6.10 -27.44
CA GLY A 194 -17.25 4.72 -26.99
C GLY A 194 -17.62 4.58 -25.52
N LYS A 195 -18.43 3.56 -25.23
CA LYS A 195 -18.63 2.95 -23.92
C LYS A 195 -17.89 1.62 -23.91
N ILE A 196 -16.86 1.50 -23.08
CA ILE A 196 -16.07 0.27 -22.97
C ILE A 196 -16.98 -0.86 -22.47
N THR A 197 -16.91 -1.99 -23.16
CA THR A 197 -17.68 -3.22 -22.86
C THR A 197 -16.79 -4.36 -22.41
N ASP A 198 -15.54 -4.39 -22.87
CA ASP A 198 -14.55 -5.38 -22.43
C ASP A 198 -13.13 -4.83 -22.48
N VAL A 199 -12.25 -5.40 -21.65
CA VAL A 199 -10.84 -5.06 -21.56
C VAL A 199 -10.01 -6.32 -21.74
N ASN A 200 -9.18 -6.34 -22.78
CA ASN A 200 -8.20 -7.39 -23.02
C ASN A 200 -6.89 -7.07 -22.31
N ALA A 201 -6.58 -7.82 -21.26
CA ALA A 201 -5.37 -7.64 -20.46
C ALA A 201 -4.10 -8.24 -21.10
N GLU A 202 -4.22 -9.18 -22.07
CA GLU A 202 -3.10 -9.94 -22.63
C GLU A 202 -1.96 -9.07 -23.20
N PRO A 203 -2.23 -7.98 -23.98
CA PRO A 203 -1.15 -7.12 -24.48
C PRO A 203 -0.37 -6.42 -23.36
N ILE A 204 -1.06 -6.08 -22.25
CA ILE A 204 -0.48 -5.43 -21.07
C ILE A 204 0.40 -6.42 -20.31
N GLU A 205 -0.14 -7.59 -19.97
CA GLU A 205 0.56 -8.65 -19.27
C GLU A 205 1.80 -9.10 -20.05
N THR A 206 1.67 -9.29 -21.36
CA THR A 206 2.79 -9.62 -22.23
C THR A 206 3.87 -8.53 -22.22
N ALA A 207 3.50 -7.25 -22.17
CA ALA A 207 4.47 -6.14 -22.06
C ALA A 207 5.23 -6.22 -20.74
N ILE A 208 4.53 -6.36 -19.62
CA ILE A 208 5.11 -6.42 -18.27
C ILE A 208 6.01 -7.65 -18.11
N GLN A 209 5.57 -8.83 -18.54
CA GLN A 209 6.36 -10.08 -18.49
C GLN A 209 7.68 -9.97 -19.25
N ASN A 210 7.71 -9.16 -20.31
CA ASN A 210 8.92 -8.89 -21.09
C ASN A 210 9.72 -7.68 -20.56
N GLY A 211 9.35 -7.13 -19.40
CA GLY A 211 10.04 -6.01 -18.75
C GLY A 211 9.83 -4.68 -19.47
N TYR A 212 8.64 -4.44 -20.05
CA TYR A 212 8.25 -3.18 -20.64
C TYR A 212 7.21 -2.48 -19.79
N LEU A 213 7.30 -1.16 -19.68
CA LEU A 213 6.28 -0.31 -19.09
C LEU A 213 5.16 -0.07 -20.14
N PRO A 214 3.92 -0.54 -19.92
CA PRO A 214 2.83 -0.37 -20.88
C PRO A 214 2.26 1.05 -20.85
N ILE A 215 2.18 1.69 -22.02
CA ILE A 215 1.63 3.05 -22.19
C ILE A 215 0.41 2.97 -23.13
N LEU A 216 -0.77 3.19 -22.57
CA LEU A 216 -2.04 3.07 -23.27
C LEU A 216 -2.61 4.45 -23.60
N THR A 217 -3.31 4.52 -24.74
CA THR A 217 -4.17 5.68 -25.09
C THR A 217 -5.62 5.41 -24.68
N SER A 218 -6.41 6.46 -24.48
CA SER A 218 -7.84 6.36 -24.21
C SER A 218 -8.67 6.22 -25.53
N MET A 219 -8.29 5.27 -26.37
CA MET A 219 -9.00 4.90 -27.59
C MET A 219 -9.50 3.47 -27.48
N ALA A 220 -10.68 3.21 -27.99
CA ALA A 220 -11.28 1.87 -28.03
C ALA A 220 -11.68 1.50 -29.47
N GLU A 221 -11.97 0.24 -29.68
CA GLU A 221 -12.39 -0.29 -30.98
C GLU A 221 -13.70 -1.07 -30.80
N THR A 222 -14.61 -0.94 -31.77
CA THR A 222 -15.78 -1.84 -31.83
C THR A 222 -15.33 -3.22 -32.31
N THR A 223 -16.16 -4.21 -32.13
CA THR A 223 -15.96 -5.57 -32.68
C THR A 223 -15.79 -5.58 -34.22
N GLU A 224 -16.27 -4.54 -34.89
CA GLU A 224 -16.15 -4.34 -36.34
C GLU A 224 -14.89 -3.54 -36.73
N GLY A 225 -14.07 -3.10 -35.76
CA GLY A 225 -12.85 -2.38 -36.00
C GLY A 225 -13.01 -0.84 -36.13
N GLN A 226 -14.20 -0.28 -35.83
CA GLN A 226 -14.37 1.16 -35.77
C GLN A 226 -13.70 1.72 -34.51
N VAL A 227 -12.77 2.65 -34.65
CA VAL A 227 -12.14 3.36 -33.52
C VAL A 227 -13.13 4.35 -32.92
N LEU A 228 -13.18 4.39 -31.60
CA LEU A 228 -14.01 5.29 -30.81
C LEU A 228 -13.15 6.06 -29.81
N ASN A 229 -13.50 7.32 -29.57
CA ASN A 229 -12.90 8.13 -28.53
C ASN A 229 -13.51 7.80 -27.17
N VAL A 230 -12.67 7.60 -26.14
CA VAL A 230 -13.12 7.31 -24.78
C VAL A 230 -12.50 8.31 -23.82
N ASN A 231 -13.23 8.68 -22.78
CA ASN A 231 -12.68 9.48 -21.69
C ASN A 231 -11.58 8.68 -20.98
N ALA A 232 -10.41 9.32 -20.75
CA ALA A 232 -9.27 8.67 -20.12
C ALA A 232 -9.54 8.23 -18.66
N ASP A 233 -10.40 8.94 -17.92
CA ASP A 233 -10.81 8.56 -16.58
C ASP A 233 -11.66 7.29 -16.60
N VAL A 234 -12.59 7.19 -17.57
CA VAL A 234 -13.39 5.98 -17.81
C VAL A 234 -12.49 4.81 -18.23
N ALA A 235 -11.56 5.04 -19.16
CA ALA A 235 -10.64 3.99 -19.62
C ALA A 235 -9.77 3.44 -18.48
N ALA A 236 -9.25 4.32 -17.62
CA ALA A 236 -8.50 3.93 -16.43
C ALA A 236 -9.37 3.19 -15.41
N GLY A 237 -10.62 3.60 -15.24
CA GLY A 237 -11.59 2.93 -14.36
C GLY A 237 -11.95 1.54 -14.82
N GLU A 238 -12.26 1.34 -16.11
CA GLU A 238 -12.58 0.01 -16.66
C GLU A 238 -11.36 -0.92 -16.65
N LEU A 239 -10.18 -0.38 -16.94
CA LEU A 239 -8.93 -1.12 -16.81
C LEU A 239 -8.71 -1.56 -15.34
N ALA A 240 -8.95 -0.67 -14.38
CA ALA A 240 -8.85 -1.00 -12.98
C ALA A 240 -9.86 -2.07 -12.55
N ARG A 241 -11.11 -2.02 -13.02
CA ARG A 241 -12.13 -3.06 -12.76
C ARG A 241 -11.68 -4.43 -13.25
N LYS A 242 -11.01 -4.48 -14.41
CA LYS A 242 -10.51 -5.75 -14.99
C LYS A 242 -9.29 -6.31 -14.27
N LEU A 243 -8.38 -5.44 -13.84
CA LEU A 243 -7.08 -5.83 -13.31
C LEU A 243 -7.01 -5.85 -11.77
N GLU A 244 -7.99 -5.26 -11.10
CA GLU A 244 -8.07 -5.18 -9.63
C GLU A 244 -6.75 -4.70 -8.97
N PRO A 245 -6.17 -3.57 -9.42
CA PRO A 245 -4.89 -3.11 -8.90
C PRO A 245 -5.00 -2.66 -7.45
N LEU A 246 -3.88 -2.67 -6.74
CA LEU A 246 -3.83 -2.12 -5.38
C LEU A 246 -4.04 -0.60 -5.36
N LYS A 247 -3.53 0.10 -6.38
CA LYS A 247 -3.67 1.56 -6.48
C LYS A 247 -4.15 1.99 -7.86
N VAL A 248 -5.07 2.93 -7.88
CA VAL A 248 -5.43 3.72 -9.07
C VAL A 248 -5.01 5.16 -8.81
N VAL A 249 -4.10 5.67 -9.63
CA VAL A 249 -3.53 7.00 -9.44
C VAL A 249 -4.05 7.96 -10.50
N TYR A 250 -4.66 9.05 -10.07
CA TYR A 250 -5.06 10.17 -10.92
C TYR A 250 -4.04 11.30 -10.76
N LEU A 251 -3.24 11.56 -11.78
CA LEU A 251 -2.31 12.69 -11.77
C LEU A 251 -3.06 13.99 -12.01
N SER A 252 -2.80 14.96 -11.15
CA SER A 252 -3.43 16.28 -11.14
C SER A 252 -2.39 17.37 -10.86
N GLU A 253 -2.49 18.50 -11.56
CA GLU A 253 -1.65 19.68 -11.32
C GLU A 253 -1.79 20.22 -9.89
N LYS A 254 -2.99 20.11 -9.31
CA LYS A 254 -3.25 20.55 -7.93
C LYS A 254 -2.67 19.61 -6.88
N GLY A 255 -2.37 18.36 -7.24
CA GLY A 255 -1.76 17.37 -6.35
C GLY A 255 -2.67 16.89 -5.21
N GLY A 256 -4.00 16.97 -5.34
CA GLY A 256 -4.94 16.50 -4.33
C GLY A 256 -6.31 17.17 -4.40
N LEU A 257 -7.16 16.84 -3.43
CA LEU A 257 -8.41 17.54 -3.13
C LEU A 257 -8.19 18.52 -1.99
N PHE A 258 -8.91 19.62 -2.01
CA PHE A 258 -8.82 20.70 -1.03
C PHE A 258 -10.20 20.94 -0.43
N ASP A 259 -10.23 21.25 0.86
CA ASP A 259 -11.43 21.64 1.59
C ASP A 259 -11.83 23.11 1.33
N GLY A 260 -12.82 23.60 2.09
CA GLY A 260 -13.32 24.99 1.96
C GLY A 260 -12.31 26.05 2.38
N ASP A 261 -11.36 25.70 3.22
CA ASP A 261 -10.32 26.59 3.75
C ASP A 261 -9.03 26.53 2.92
N GLY A 262 -9.04 25.74 1.83
CA GLY A 262 -7.88 25.56 0.96
C GLY A 262 -6.82 24.61 1.54
N GLN A 263 -7.14 23.86 2.59
CA GLN A 263 -6.28 22.83 3.13
C GLN A 263 -6.41 21.54 2.32
N LYS A 264 -5.27 20.89 2.08
CA LYS A 264 -5.25 19.62 1.35
C LYS A 264 -5.78 18.50 2.24
N ILE A 265 -6.76 17.77 1.72
CA ILE A 265 -7.30 16.58 2.37
C ILE A 265 -6.35 15.41 2.11
N SER A 266 -5.68 14.92 3.13
CA SER A 266 -4.67 13.86 3.01
C SER A 266 -5.28 12.49 2.76
N ALA A 267 -6.39 12.17 3.41
CA ALA A 267 -7.07 10.88 3.28
C ALA A 267 -8.59 11.04 3.38
N ILE A 268 -9.33 10.18 2.67
CA ILE A 268 -10.79 10.09 2.70
C ILE A 268 -11.19 8.62 2.87
N ASN A 269 -11.94 8.33 3.93
CA ASN A 269 -12.62 7.05 4.12
C ASN A 269 -14.04 7.16 3.57
N LEU A 270 -14.29 6.58 2.40
CA LEU A 270 -15.60 6.70 1.73
C LEU A 270 -16.76 6.06 2.48
N ASP A 271 -16.52 4.98 3.24
CA ASP A 271 -17.59 4.31 3.96
C ASP A 271 -18.08 5.14 5.15
N GLU A 272 -17.24 6.01 5.72
CA GLU A 272 -17.56 6.86 6.87
C GLU A 272 -17.84 8.33 6.49
N GLU A 273 -17.06 8.88 5.54
CA GLU A 273 -17.02 10.33 5.30
C GLU A 273 -17.80 10.78 4.06
N PHE A 274 -18.26 9.85 3.21
CA PHE A 274 -18.87 10.21 1.93
C PHE A 274 -20.05 11.16 2.07
N ASP A 275 -21.02 10.86 2.95
CA ASP A 275 -22.23 11.66 3.09
C ASP A 275 -21.91 13.03 3.70
N HIS A 276 -20.96 13.07 4.64
CA HIS A 276 -20.44 14.32 5.18
C HIS A 276 -19.79 15.19 4.11
N LEU A 277 -18.89 14.62 3.29
CA LEU A 277 -18.23 15.31 2.17
C LEU A 277 -19.25 15.84 1.15
N MET A 278 -20.27 15.04 0.82
CA MET A 278 -21.32 15.45 -0.12
C MET A 278 -22.20 16.57 0.43
N SER A 279 -22.29 16.77 1.73
CA SER A 279 -23.02 17.85 2.37
C SER A 279 -22.23 19.18 2.43
N GLN A 280 -20.90 19.13 2.23
CA GLN A 280 -20.03 20.29 2.37
C GLN A 280 -20.25 21.31 1.25
N PRO A 281 -20.35 22.64 1.58
CA PRO A 281 -20.56 23.70 0.60
C PRO A 281 -19.46 23.82 -0.45
N TRP A 282 -18.24 23.44 -0.12
CA TRP A 282 -17.07 23.46 -1.02
C TRP A 282 -17.03 22.27 -1.98
N CYS A 283 -17.69 21.15 -1.63
CA CYS A 283 -17.74 19.96 -2.48
C CYS A 283 -18.75 20.15 -3.62
N ARG A 284 -18.34 20.90 -4.65
CA ARG A 284 -19.21 21.28 -5.79
C ARG A 284 -18.62 20.83 -7.12
N PHE A 285 -19.45 20.81 -8.15
CA PHE A 285 -19.08 20.58 -9.55
C PHE A 285 -18.10 19.39 -9.74
N GLY A 286 -16.94 19.64 -10.32
CA GLY A 286 -15.95 18.63 -10.67
C GLY A 286 -15.42 17.82 -9.49
N THR A 287 -15.22 18.43 -8.31
CA THR A 287 -14.80 17.71 -7.09
C THR A 287 -15.87 16.72 -6.67
N ARG A 288 -17.14 17.15 -6.65
CA ARG A 288 -18.27 16.29 -6.28
C ARG A 288 -18.46 15.12 -7.24
N LEU A 289 -18.36 15.39 -8.54
CA LEU A 289 -18.43 14.36 -9.57
C LEU A 289 -17.29 13.35 -9.40
N LYS A 290 -16.07 13.83 -9.24
CA LYS A 290 -14.89 12.99 -9.09
C LYS A 290 -14.96 12.07 -7.86
N ILE A 291 -15.42 12.57 -6.72
CA ILE A 291 -15.61 11.74 -5.52
C ILE A 291 -16.69 10.66 -5.75
N LYS A 292 -17.78 10.99 -6.47
CA LYS A 292 -18.81 10.00 -6.83
C LYS A 292 -18.28 8.91 -7.76
N GLU A 293 -17.56 9.29 -8.81
CA GLU A 293 -16.93 8.36 -9.74
C GLU A 293 -15.92 7.45 -9.05
N ILE A 294 -15.11 8.01 -8.13
CA ILE A 294 -14.16 7.24 -7.34
C ILE A 294 -14.89 6.28 -6.38
N LYS A 295 -16.00 6.71 -5.76
CA LYS A 295 -16.81 5.83 -4.92
C LYS A 295 -17.36 4.65 -5.72
N GLU A 296 -17.90 4.91 -6.90
CA GLU A 296 -18.41 3.86 -7.79
C GLU A 296 -17.27 2.91 -8.22
N LEU A 297 -16.13 3.45 -8.59
CA LEU A 297 -14.96 2.65 -8.94
C LEU A 297 -14.53 1.75 -7.77
N LEU A 298 -14.30 2.30 -6.59
CA LEU A 298 -13.86 1.56 -5.41
C LEU A 298 -14.90 0.56 -4.92
N HIS A 299 -16.19 0.80 -5.18
CA HIS A 299 -17.24 -0.16 -4.83
C HIS A 299 -17.12 -1.46 -5.64
N ASN A 300 -16.62 -1.37 -6.86
CA ASN A 300 -16.42 -2.49 -7.77
C ASN A 300 -15.01 -3.11 -7.68
N LEU A 301 -14.15 -2.60 -6.83
CA LEU A 301 -12.79 -3.10 -6.60
C LEU A 301 -12.67 -3.83 -5.26
N PRO A 302 -11.66 -4.67 -5.07
CA PRO A 302 -11.33 -5.23 -3.75
C PRO A 302 -11.16 -4.12 -2.69
N ARG A 303 -11.48 -4.40 -1.44
CA ARG A 303 -11.29 -3.42 -0.34
C ARG A 303 -9.84 -3.01 -0.13
N SER A 304 -8.90 -3.82 -0.57
CA SER A 304 -7.47 -3.50 -0.56
C SER A 304 -7.07 -2.44 -1.59
N SER A 305 -7.93 -2.18 -2.59
CA SER A 305 -7.68 -1.15 -3.60
C SER A 305 -7.93 0.25 -3.04
N SER A 306 -7.13 1.19 -3.50
CA SER A 306 -7.25 2.61 -3.17
C SER A 306 -7.09 3.49 -4.40
N VAL A 307 -7.62 4.70 -4.33
CA VAL A 307 -7.43 5.75 -5.34
C VAL A 307 -6.59 6.87 -4.73
N ALA A 308 -5.58 7.34 -5.45
CA ALA A 308 -4.79 8.51 -5.06
C ALA A 308 -4.92 9.61 -6.11
N ILE A 309 -5.07 10.86 -5.65
CA ILE A 309 -5.01 12.06 -6.50
C ILE A 309 -3.77 12.81 -6.09
N ILE A 310 -2.78 12.90 -6.99
CA ILE A 310 -1.44 13.39 -6.65
C ILE A 310 -0.84 14.26 -7.74
N HIS A 311 0.20 15.02 -7.40
CA HIS A 311 1.06 15.69 -8.37
C HIS A 311 2.08 14.71 -8.97
N PRO A 312 2.49 14.84 -10.25
CA PRO A 312 3.46 13.95 -10.88
C PRO A 312 4.79 13.83 -10.13
N ALA A 313 5.30 14.93 -9.57
CA ALA A 313 6.54 14.95 -8.79
C ALA A 313 6.47 14.13 -7.48
N ASP A 314 5.27 13.95 -6.95
CA ASP A 314 5.03 13.24 -5.70
C ASP A 314 4.73 11.74 -5.88
N LEU A 315 4.73 11.25 -7.11
CA LEU A 315 4.34 9.87 -7.41
C LEU A 315 5.18 8.83 -6.64
N GLN A 316 6.47 9.08 -6.50
CA GLN A 316 7.36 8.20 -5.74
C GLN A 316 6.99 8.21 -4.25
N LYS A 317 6.76 9.41 -3.68
CA LYS A 317 6.41 9.57 -2.27
C LYS A 317 5.09 8.90 -1.94
N GLU A 318 4.06 9.06 -2.79
CA GLU A 318 2.76 8.39 -2.62
C GLU A 318 2.87 6.86 -2.59
N LEU A 319 3.75 6.29 -3.41
CA LEU A 319 3.87 4.85 -3.54
C LEU A 319 4.77 4.20 -2.47
N PHE A 320 5.61 4.99 -1.80
CA PHE A 320 6.60 4.49 -0.83
C PHE A 320 6.44 5.04 0.60
N THR A 321 5.39 5.83 0.87
CA THR A 321 5.09 6.32 2.23
C THR A 321 3.64 6.06 2.60
N ASP A 322 3.38 5.74 3.86
CA ASP A 322 2.03 5.51 4.38
C ASP A 322 1.22 6.81 4.47
N SER A 323 1.90 7.94 4.73
CA SER A 323 1.26 9.26 4.79
C SER A 323 0.86 9.82 3.44
N GLY A 324 1.37 9.24 2.34
CA GLY A 324 1.10 9.70 0.99
C GLY A 324 1.61 11.13 0.71
N ALA A 325 1.31 11.65 -0.47
CA ALA A 325 1.68 13.01 -0.85
C ALA A 325 0.50 13.83 -1.37
N GLY A 326 -0.60 13.17 -1.71
CA GLY A 326 -1.81 13.77 -2.26
C GLY A 326 -3.02 13.56 -1.39
N THR A 327 -4.14 13.20 -2.04
CA THR A 327 -5.36 12.74 -1.37
C THR A 327 -5.53 11.25 -1.64
N LEU A 328 -5.41 10.45 -0.59
CA LEU A 328 -5.68 9.03 -0.63
C LEU A 328 -7.16 8.77 -0.36
N ILE A 329 -7.84 8.07 -1.26
CA ILE A 329 -9.26 7.75 -1.14
C ILE A 329 -9.41 6.22 -1.13
N ARG A 330 -10.11 5.69 -0.14
CA ARG A 330 -10.33 4.26 0.01
C ARG A 330 -11.68 3.97 0.64
N ARG A 331 -12.15 2.72 0.51
CA ARG A 331 -13.18 2.19 1.39
C ARG A 331 -12.48 1.79 2.68
N GLY A 332 -12.99 2.28 3.81
CA GLY A 332 -12.51 1.83 5.12
C GLY A 332 -12.86 0.36 5.35
N ASP A 333 -12.06 -0.33 6.12
CA ASP A 333 -12.52 -1.56 6.76
C ASP A 333 -13.54 -1.13 7.83
N LYS A 334 -14.70 -1.79 7.88
CA LYS A 334 -15.71 -1.52 8.89
C LYS A 334 -15.11 -1.82 10.25
N LEU A 335 -14.92 -0.77 11.04
CA LEU A 335 -14.51 -0.94 12.42
C LEU A 335 -15.69 -1.42 13.25
N MET A 336 -15.42 -2.45 14.02
CA MET A 336 -16.36 -3.03 14.99
C MET A 336 -15.83 -2.79 16.40
N THR A 337 -16.74 -2.71 17.35
CA THR A 337 -16.39 -2.57 18.76
C THR A 337 -17.05 -3.69 19.56
N ALA A 338 -16.37 -4.15 20.61
CA ALA A 338 -16.87 -5.12 21.56
C ALA A 338 -16.51 -4.66 22.98
N SER A 339 -17.46 -4.73 23.88
CA SER A 339 -17.25 -4.39 25.31
C SER A 339 -17.25 -5.63 26.20
N SER A 340 -17.57 -6.78 25.63
CA SER A 340 -17.50 -8.07 26.30
C SER A 340 -16.96 -9.16 25.34
N ILE A 341 -16.47 -10.27 25.89
CA ILE A 341 -15.99 -11.38 25.07
C ILE A 341 -17.13 -12.02 24.27
N SER A 342 -18.36 -11.93 24.77
CA SER A 342 -19.55 -12.46 24.09
C SER A 342 -19.97 -11.64 22.85
N ASP A 343 -19.48 -10.41 22.71
CA ASP A 343 -19.78 -9.55 21.56
C ASP A 343 -18.99 -9.92 20.31
N PHE A 344 -17.96 -10.75 20.48
CA PHE A 344 -17.21 -11.27 19.34
C PHE A 344 -17.98 -12.42 18.67
N ALA A 345 -18.18 -12.30 17.37
CA ALA A 345 -18.88 -13.33 16.60
C ALA A 345 -18.14 -14.68 16.58
N ASP A 346 -16.80 -14.66 16.70
CA ASP A 346 -15.91 -15.82 16.68
C ASP A 346 -14.80 -15.65 17.71
N VAL A 347 -14.96 -16.33 18.85
CA VAL A 347 -14.01 -16.30 19.97
C VAL A 347 -12.74 -17.10 19.64
N ASP A 348 -12.83 -18.12 18.79
CA ASP A 348 -11.66 -18.93 18.41
C ASP A 348 -10.74 -18.10 17.50
N LYS A 349 -11.32 -17.31 16.60
CA LYS A 349 -10.58 -16.33 15.80
C LYS A 349 -9.94 -15.24 16.66
N LEU A 350 -10.66 -14.75 17.68
CA LEU A 350 -10.08 -13.81 18.67
C LEU A 350 -8.85 -14.43 19.34
N LYS A 351 -8.92 -15.69 19.77
CA LYS A 351 -7.78 -16.41 20.36
C LYS A 351 -6.62 -16.52 19.38
N GLU A 352 -6.89 -16.87 18.11
CA GLU A 352 -5.87 -16.94 17.07
C GLU A 352 -5.15 -15.60 16.87
N VAL A 353 -5.91 -14.50 16.87
CA VAL A 353 -5.37 -13.14 16.71
C VAL A 353 -4.53 -12.74 17.92
N LEU A 354 -4.99 -13.03 19.13
CA LEU A 354 -4.24 -12.75 20.37
C LEU A 354 -2.92 -13.55 20.46
N VAL A 355 -2.86 -14.77 19.91
CA VAL A 355 -1.60 -15.53 19.81
C VAL A 355 -0.55 -14.82 18.95
N ARG A 356 -0.96 -13.94 18.06
CA ARG A 356 -0.05 -13.13 17.23
C ARG A 356 0.65 -12.03 18.01
N ASP A 357 0.07 -11.60 19.13
CA ASP A 357 0.72 -10.65 20.03
C ASP A 357 1.99 -11.30 20.58
N ARG A 358 3.14 -10.61 20.43
CA ARG A 358 4.45 -11.12 20.85
C ARG A 358 4.48 -11.50 22.34
N GLU A 359 3.66 -10.85 23.16
CA GLU A 359 3.59 -11.08 24.59
C GLU A 359 2.78 -12.32 24.98
N VAL A 360 1.81 -12.67 24.16
CA VAL A 360 0.98 -13.85 24.34
C VAL A 360 1.63 -15.09 23.71
N ARG A 361 2.48 -14.90 22.69
CA ARG A 361 3.10 -15.99 21.91
C ARG A 361 4.09 -16.83 22.71
N ASP A 362 4.77 -16.26 23.70
CA ASP A 362 5.82 -16.96 24.47
C ASP A 362 5.26 -17.88 25.56
N ALA A 363 3.94 -17.87 25.82
CA ALA A 363 3.30 -18.75 26.79
C ALA A 363 1.90 -19.17 26.35
N ARG A 364 1.77 -20.37 25.79
CA ARG A 364 0.49 -20.95 25.33
C ARG A 364 -0.64 -21.00 26.38
N SER A 365 -0.32 -20.89 27.66
CA SER A 365 -1.31 -20.79 28.76
C SER A 365 -1.81 -19.36 29.02
N THR A 366 -1.34 -18.36 28.24
CA THR A 366 -1.57 -16.95 28.54
C THR A 366 -2.81 -16.39 27.86
N VAL A 367 -3.28 -16.94 26.72
CA VAL A 367 -4.48 -16.43 26.03
C VAL A 367 -5.72 -16.61 26.88
N ASP A 368 -5.95 -17.80 27.42
CA ASP A 368 -7.12 -18.04 28.27
C ASP A 368 -7.05 -17.21 29.56
N ARG A 369 -5.88 -17.07 30.17
CA ARG A 369 -5.69 -16.17 31.34
C ARG A 369 -5.89 -14.71 30.99
N TYR A 370 -5.48 -14.28 29.80
CA TYR A 370 -5.73 -12.92 29.32
C TYR A 370 -7.23 -12.67 29.10
N LEU A 371 -7.94 -13.63 28.54
CA LEU A 371 -9.40 -13.56 28.41
C LEU A 371 -10.10 -13.53 29.77
N ASP A 372 -9.62 -14.31 30.76
CA ASP A 372 -10.16 -14.25 32.13
C ASP A 372 -9.87 -12.90 32.80
N PHE A 373 -8.69 -12.33 32.60
CA PHE A 373 -8.33 -10.98 33.02
C PHE A 373 -9.27 -9.92 32.42
N LEU A 374 -9.62 -10.05 31.13
CA LEU A 374 -10.57 -9.15 30.48
C LEU A 374 -11.99 -9.28 31.00
N LYS A 375 -12.42 -10.50 31.43
CA LYS A 375 -13.74 -10.70 32.04
C LYS A 375 -13.93 -9.97 33.37
N GLU A 376 -12.85 -9.76 34.11
CA GLU A 376 -12.85 -9.07 35.40
C GLU A 376 -12.75 -7.55 35.30
N ARG A 377 -12.56 -7.01 34.09
CA ARG A 377 -12.34 -5.57 33.85
C ARG A 377 -13.26 -5.03 32.77
N LYS A 378 -13.53 -3.73 32.87
CA LYS A 378 -14.19 -3.01 31.79
C LYS A 378 -13.18 -2.72 30.70
N PHE A 379 -13.49 -3.19 29.51
CA PHE A 379 -12.67 -2.94 28.34
C PHE A 379 -13.54 -2.61 27.13
N LYS A 380 -12.94 -1.99 26.15
CA LYS A 380 -13.48 -1.85 24.81
C LYS A 380 -12.45 -2.31 23.79
N ALA A 381 -12.85 -3.25 22.97
CA ALA A 381 -12.06 -3.71 21.85
C ALA A 381 -12.50 -2.98 20.57
N PHE A 382 -11.51 -2.64 19.73
CA PHE A 382 -11.70 -2.10 18.40
C PHE A 382 -11.04 -3.07 17.42
N PHE A 383 -11.74 -3.46 16.37
CA PHE A 383 -11.21 -4.40 15.38
C PHE A 383 -11.89 -4.22 14.03
N ASP A 384 -11.23 -4.61 12.96
CA ASP A 384 -11.83 -4.72 11.64
C ASP A 384 -12.53 -6.06 11.46
N GLU A 385 -13.55 -6.14 10.61
CA GLU A 385 -14.36 -7.35 10.42
C GLU A 385 -13.52 -8.62 10.14
N PRO A 386 -12.46 -8.58 9.26
CA PRO A 386 -11.57 -9.71 9.07
C PRO A 386 -10.54 -9.90 10.19
N MET A 387 -10.54 -9.08 11.25
CA MET A 387 -9.56 -9.08 12.36
C MET A 387 -8.10 -9.02 11.88
N LYS A 388 -7.81 -8.17 10.90
CA LYS A 388 -6.42 -7.85 10.53
C LYS A 388 -5.74 -6.99 11.60
N ALA A 389 -6.54 -6.21 12.32
CA ALA A 389 -6.13 -5.40 13.45
C ALA A 389 -7.10 -5.57 14.62
N LEU A 390 -6.56 -5.62 15.82
CA LEU A 390 -7.29 -5.68 17.09
C LEU A 390 -6.59 -4.79 18.11
N ALA A 391 -7.31 -3.86 18.70
CA ALA A 391 -6.88 -3.12 19.87
C ALA A 391 -7.83 -3.40 21.04
N VAL A 392 -7.28 -3.58 22.23
CA VAL A 392 -8.06 -3.71 23.47
C VAL A 392 -7.66 -2.57 24.39
N VAL A 393 -8.60 -1.71 24.69
CA VAL A 393 -8.44 -0.56 25.59
C VAL A 393 -9.17 -0.86 26.89
N LEU A 394 -8.44 -0.78 28.00
CA LEU A 394 -9.02 -0.85 29.35
C LEU A 394 -9.56 0.53 29.71
N GLU A 395 -10.80 0.56 30.17
CA GLU A 395 -11.44 1.81 30.59
C GLU A 395 -10.77 2.39 31.84
N PRO A 396 -10.78 3.73 31.99
CA PRO A 396 -10.32 4.38 33.20
C PRO A 396 -10.99 3.80 34.45
N SER A 397 -10.21 3.44 35.47
CA SER A 397 -10.76 2.97 36.76
C SER A 397 -10.33 3.92 37.89
N ASP A 398 -9.11 3.75 38.37
CA ASP A 398 -8.53 4.58 39.44
C ASP A 398 -7.78 5.80 38.90
N GLU A 399 -7.30 5.71 37.67
CA GLU A 399 -6.59 6.78 36.97
C GLU A 399 -7.48 7.39 35.88
N PRO A 400 -7.36 8.68 35.57
CA PRO A 400 -8.24 9.38 34.61
C PRO A 400 -7.88 9.14 33.13
N TYR A 401 -6.96 8.24 32.83
CA TYR A 401 -6.58 7.86 31.47
C TYR A 401 -6.92 6.40 31.18
N ALA A 402 -7.18 6.11 29.92
CA ALA A 402 -7.37 4.74 29.45
C ALA A 402 -6.02 4.07 29.18
N THR A 403 -6.00 2.75 29.16
CA THR A 403 -4.79 1.96 28.90
C THR A 403 -4.99 1.06 27.67
N LEU A 404 -4.14 1.20 26.66
CA LEU A 404 -4.11 0.26 25.54
C LEU A 404 -3.34 -1.00 25.97
N ALA A 405 -4.12 -2.05 26.28
CA ALA A 405 -3.59 -3.31 26.80
C ALA A 405 -3.02 -4.21 25.68
N THR A 406 -3.66 -4.18 24.51
CA THR A 406 -3.25 -4.99 23.35
C THR A 406 -3.41 -4.18 22.08
N LEU A 407 -2.42 -4.26 21.20
CA LEU A 407 -2.52 -3.79 19.83
C LEU A 407 -1.83 -4.81 18.94
N THR A 408 -2.62 -5.57 18.22
CA THR A 408 -2.14 -6.60 17.30
C THR A 408 -2.59 -6.26 15.89
N ILE A 409 -1.65 -6.17 14.96
CA ILE A 409 -1.91 -5.79 13.57
C ILE A 409 -1.13 -6.73 12.66
N THR A 410 -1.84 -7.32 11.70
CA THR A 410 -1.21 -8.16 10.67
C THR A 410 -0.40 -7.31 9.68
N LYS A 411 0.50 -7.93 8.94
CA LYS A 411 1.21 -7.24 7.85
C LYS A 411 0.24 -6.63 6.83
N ALA A 412 -0.85 -7.33 6.51
CA ALA A 412 -1.89 -6.82 5.64
C ALA A 412 -2.66 -5.63 6.25
N GLY A 413 -2.92 -5.65 7.56
CA GLY A 413 -3.56 -4.53 8.28
C GLY A 413 -2.71 -3.26 8.24
N TRP A 414 -1.41 -3.38 8.38
CA TRP A 414 -0.49 -2.25 8.24
C TRP A 414 -0.50 -1.66 6.82
N LEU A 415 -0.53 -2.49 5.79
CA LEU A 415 -0.56 -2.05 4.38
C LEU A 415 -1.89 -1.38 3.99
N THR A 416 -2.99 -1.73 4.67
CA THR A 416 -4.31 -1.16 4.40
C THR A 416 -4.66 0.01 5.31
N ASN A 417 -3.71 0.53 6.11
CA ASN A 417 -3.87 1.61 7.10
C ASN A 417 -5.01 1.36 8.11
N VAL A 418 -5.39 0.12 8.35
CA VAL A 418 -6.38 -0.22 9.38
C VAL A 418 -5.89 0.22 10.75
N ALA A 419 -4.56 0.21 10.96
CA ALA A 419 -3.90 0.71 12.16
C ALA A 419 -4.27 2.17 12.46
N ASP A 420 -4.17 3.04 11.46
CA ASP A 420 -4.46 4.46 11.61
C ASP A 420 -5.94 4.73 11.85
N ASN A 421 -6.82 4.03 11.13
CA ASN A 421 -8.27 4.14 11.34
C ASN A 421 -8.68 3.67 12.74
N LEU A 422 -8.10 2.56 13.18
CA LEU A 422 -8.37 1.99 14.49
C LEU A 422 -7.87 2.92 15.61
N PHE A 423 -6.67 3.49 15.45
CA PHE A 423 -6.13 4.41 16.43
C PHE A 423 -6.89 5.75 16.45
N ALA A 424 -7.33 6.26 15.30
CA ALA A 424 -8.19 7.43 15.21
C ALA A 424 -9.55 7.21 15.92
N ALA A 425 -10.14 6.01 15.79
CA ALA A 425 -11.35 5.65 16.50
C ALA A 425 -11.14 5.61 18.03
N ILE A 426 -9.98 5.11 18.49
CA ILE A 426 -9.59 5.13 19.90
C ILE A 426 -9.41 6.57 20.39
N GLN A 427 -8.71 7.42 19.66
CA GLN A 427 -8.49 8.83 20.02
C GLN A 427 -9.81 9.62 20.13
N LYS A 428 -10.76 9.32 19.25
CA LYS A 428 -12.09 9.97 19.28
C LYS A 428 -12.88 9.62 20.55
N GLU A 429 -12.70 8.42 21.09
CA GLU A 429 -13.44 7.93 22.24
C GLU A 429 -12.69 8.17 23.56
N TYR A 430 -11.38 8.03 23.56
CA TYR A 430 -10.54 8.21 24.74
C TYR A 430 -9.64 9.44 24.57
N PRO A 431 -9.94 10.56 25.24
CA PRO A 431 -9.13 11.78 25.13
C PRO A 431 -7.71 11.63 25.68
N SER A 432 -7.48 10.68 26.59
CA SER A 432 -6.17 10.38 27.16
C SER A 432 -5.93 8.89 27.21
N LEU A 433 -4.73 8.47 26.75
CA LEU A 433 -4.35 7.07 26.63
C LEU A 433 -2.87 6.88 26.97
N VAL A 434 -2.58 5.74 27.60
CA VAL A 434 -1.23 5.27 27.89
C VAL A 434 -1.03 3.88 27.32
N TRP A 435 0.17 3.61 26.76
CA TRP A 435 0.55 2.28 26.32
C TRP A 435 2.06 2.05 26.41
N THR A 436 2.48 0.81 26.30
CA THR A 436 3.88 0.43 26.34
C THR A 436 4.24 -0.46 25.18
N VAL A 437 5.43 -0.27 24.63
CA VAL A 437 5.97 -1.05 23.49
C VAL A 437 7.41 -1.42 23.80
N LYS A 438 7.93 -2.49 23.23
CA LYS A 438 9.36 -2.80 23.33
C LYS A 438 10.17 -1.89 22.43
N SER A 439 11.38 -1.54 22.83
CA SER A 439 12.28 -0.66 22.06
C SER A 439 12.75 -1.27 20.75
N ASP A 440 12.63 -2.60 20.58
CA ASP A 440 12.93 -3.34 19.36
C ASP A 440 11.70 -3.59 18.48
N ASP A 441 10.55 -2.96 18.81
CA ASP A 441 9.34 -3.08 17.98
C ASP A 441 9.55 -2.43 16.61
N GLU A 442 9.17 -3.15 15.57
CA GLU A 442 9.30 -2.70 14.18
C GLU A 442 8.45 -1.44 13.87
N ASN A 443 7.44 -1.15 14.71
CA ASN A 443 6.48 -0.06 14.55
C ASN A 443 6.77 1.13 15.47
N LEU A 444 7.93 1.14 16.13
CA LEU A 444 8.25 2.14 17.15
C LEU A 444 8.08 3.58 16.62
N THR A 445 8.49 3.83 15.38
CA THR A 445 8.34 5.15 14.72
C THR A 445 6.88 5.58 14.62
N TRP A 446 5.99 4.66 14.25
CA TRP A 446 4.56 4.94 14.17
C TRP A 446 3.97 5.31 15.53
N PHE A 447 4.42 4.66 16.62
CA PHE A 447 3.98 5.02 17.97
C PHE A 447 4.46 6.41 18.39
N PHE A 448 5.68 6.82 17.99
CA PHE A 448 6.16 8.18 18.22
C PHE A 448 5.28 9.23 17.52
N ASP A 449 4.80 8.95 16.31
CA ASP A 449 3.93 9.87 15.56
C ASP A 449 2.52 10.01 16.18
N LYS A 450 2.09 9.04 16.99
CA LYS A 450 0.77 9.03 17.63
C LYS A 450 0.76 9.54 19.07
N ALA A 451 1.92 9.77 19.66
CA ALA A 451 2.08 10.12 21.07
C ALA A 451 2.44 11.60 21.25
N ASP A 452 1.94 12.21 22.30
CA ASP A 452 2.39 13.54 22.76
C ASP A 452 3.74 13.45 23.50
N GLY A 453 4.03 12.27 24.06
CA GLY A 453 5.30 12.03 24.75
C GLY A 453 5.61 10.56 24.98
N SER A 454 6.87 10.32 25.34
CA SER A 454 7.38 8.98 25.60
C SER A 454 8.43 8.97 26.71
N LEU A 455 8.58 7.81 27.36
CA LEU A 455 9.62 7.56 28.36
C LEU A 455 10.24 6.18 28.16
N VAL A 456 11.56 6.12 28.04
CA VAL A 456 12.30 4.87 27.84
C VAL A 456 12.83 4.35 29.17
N ARG A 457 12.63 3.05 29.43
CA ARG A 457 13.18 2.33 30.55
C ARG A 457 13.69 0.95 30.11
N GLY A 458 15.01 0.82 30.04
CA GLY A 458 15.61 -0.44 29.54
C GLY A 458 15.16 -0.77 28.12
N ASN A 459 14.48 -1.89 27.96
CA ASN A 459 13.93 -2.33 26.67
C ASN A 459 12.47 -1.97 26.47
N ASP A 460 11.86 -1.21 27.37
CA ASP A 460 10.46 -0.80 27.30
C ASP A 460 10.36 0.71 27.03
N VAL A 461 9.40 1.08 26.18
CA VAL A 461 9.04 2.47 25.90
C VAL A 461 7.58 2.66 26.26
N MET A 462 7.30 3.61 27.14
CA MET A 462 5.95 4.05 27.45
C MET A 462 5.63 5.26 26.60
N PHE A 463 4.43 5.28 26.07
CA PHE A 463 3.86 6.38 25.30
C PHE A 463 2.57 6.86 25.94
N TRP A 464 2.23 8.12 25.72
CA TRP A 464 0.95 8.70 26.12
C TRP A 464 0.53 9.80 25.17
N TYR A 465 -0.77 10.06 25.12
CA TYR A 465 -1.34 11.29 24.57
C TYR A 465 -2.48 11.79 25.47
N GLY A 466 -2.79 13.11 25.37
CA GLY A 466 -3.86 13.76 26.08
C GLY A 466 -3.67 13.87 27.60
N ILE A 467 -2.43 13.76 28.09
CA ILE A 467 -2.10 13.93 29.51
C ILE A 467 -1.27 15.20 29.67
N GLU A 468 -1.85 16.20 30.32
CA GLU A 468 -1.20 17.49 30.56
C GLU A 468 0.04 17.36 31.45
N PRO A 469 1.09 18.15 31.20
CA PRO A 469 2.26 18.23 32.08
C PRO A 469 1.87 18.68 33.50
N GLY A 470 2.05 17.80 34.48
CA GLY A 470 1.65 18.08 35.85
C GLY A 470 1.95 16.93 36.82
N GLU A 471 1.27 16.94 37.96
CA GLU A 471 1.45 15.94 39.02
C GLU A 471 1.09 14.52 38.52
N GLN A 472 0.04 14.43 37.71
CA GLN A 472 -0.45 13.17 37.13
C GLN A 472 0.60 12.53 36.20
N LEU A 473 1.13 13.29 35.25
CA LEU A 473 2.18 12.80 34.36
C LEU A 473 3.46 12.44 35.14
N SER A 474 3.79 13.23 36.17
CA SER A 474 4.93 12.95 37.04
C SER A 474 4.75 11.65 37.82
N LYS A 475 3.53 11.37 38.30
CA LYS A 475 3.17 10.10 38.97
C LYS A 475 3.32 8.93 38.01
N LEU A 476 2.72 9.03 36.83
CA LEU A 476 2.81 8.03 35.76
C LEU A 476 4.26 7.68 35.38
N MET A 477 5.10 8.71 35.19
CA MET A 477 6.53 8.52 34.88
C MET A 477 7.29 7.85 36.02
N LYS A 478 7.00 8.19 37.27
CA LYS A 478 7.62 7.55 38.45
C LYS A 478 7.21 6.09 38.55
N GLU A 479 5.94 5.79 38.36
CA GLU A 479 5.42 4.42 38.40
C GLU A 479 6.04 3.57 37.28
N PHE A 480 6.11 4.10 36.07
CA PHE A 480 6.79 3.40 34.98
C PHE A 480 8.27 3.19 35.26
N THR A 481 8.95 4.18 35.82
CA THR A 481 10.36 4.06 36.19
C THR A 481 10.58 2.97 37.25
N LEU A 482 9.64 2.78 38.17
CA LEU A 482 9.74 1.77 39.23
C LEU A 482 9.30 0.38 38.77
N GLN A 483 8.19 0.28 38.04
CA GLN A 483 7.51 -0.99 37.74
C GLN A 483 7.66 -1.44 36.29
N GLY A 484 8.08 -0.53 35.37
CA GLY A 484 8.10 -0.80 33.93
C GLY A 484 6.69 -1.16 33.42
N ARG A 485 6.62 -2.08 32.48
CA ARG A 485 5.35 -2.54 31.89
C ARG A 485 4.36 -3.16 32.90
N ALA A 486 4.87 -3.65 34.03
CA ALA A 486 4.02 -4.24 35.06
C ALA A 486 2.99 -3.28 35.67
N MET A 487 3.21 -1.97 35.55
CA MET A 487 2.25 -0.95 36.01
C MET A 487 0.91 -0.99 35.26
N LEU A 488 0.91 -1.41 33.99
CA LEU A 488 -0.29 -1.45 33.15
C LEU A 488 -1.11 -2.74 33.34
N GLY A 489 -0.78 -3.55 34.35
CA GLY A 489 -1.54 -4.75 34.68
C GLY A 489 -1.22 -5.95 33.80
N ASP A 490 -0.07 -5.93 33.16
CA ASP A 490 0.41 -7.07 32.40
C ASP A 490 0.49 -8.33 33.28
N SER A 491 -0.26 -9.34 32.88
CA SER A 491 -0.39 -10.62 33.60
C SER A 491 0.84 -11.53 33.46
N ASN A 492 1.98 -10.99 33.03
CA ASN A 492 3.20 -11.76 32.77
C ASN A 492 3.81 -12.30 34.06
N LEU A 493 4.26 -13.54 33.97
CA LEU A 493 4.94 -14.26 35.07
C LEU A 493 6.17 -13.46 35.57
N GLU A 494 6.86 -12.71 34.70
CA GLU A 494 7.98 -11.83 35.06
C GLU A 494 7.57 -10.67 35.97
N SER A 495 6.39 -10.07 35.74
CA SER A 495 5.88 -8.98 36.62
C SER A 495 5.49 -9.51 37.98
N ARG A 496 4.98 -10.76 38.06
CA ARG A 496 4.71 -11.44 39.34
C ARG A 496 5.98 -11.84 40.08
N LEU A 497 6.99 -12.33 39.37
CA LEU A 497 8.29 -12.64 39.95
C LEU A 497 9.01 -11.38 40.42
N HIS A 498 8.91 -10.28 39.68
CA HIS A 498 9.49 -8.99 40.07
C HIS A 498 8.78 -8.39 41.29
N ARG A 499 7.43 -8.42 41.34
CA ARG A 499 6.66 -8.05 42.54
C ARG A 499 7.00 -8.95 43.74
N ALA A 500 7.07 -10.26 43.53
CA ALA A 500 7.45 -11.18 44.59
C ALA A 500 8.87 -10.92 45.10
N ALA A 501 9.81 -10.65 44.19
CA ALA A 501 11.19 -10.29 44.55
C ALA A 501 11.27 -8.93 45.26
N GLN A 502 10.48 -7.95 44.86
CA GLN A 502 10.41 -6.64 45.47
C GLN A 502 9.79 -6.68 46.88
N ILE A 503 8.67 -7.40 47.04
CA ILE A 503 8.04 -7.67 48.34
C ILE A 503 9.00 -8.45 49.25
N ALA A 504 9.71 -9.45 48.71
CA ALA A 504 10.72 -10.16 49.46
C ALA A 504 11.88 -9.26 49.90
N SER A 505 12.33 -8.35 49.01
CA SER A 505 13.39 -7.36 49.31
C SER A 505 12.93 -6.35 50.38
N GLU A 506 11.69 -5.85 50.29
CA GLU A 506 11.12 -4.94 51.29
C GLU A 506 10.90 -5.65 52.62
N ASN A 507 10.42 -6.87 52.64
CA ASN A 507 10.30 -7.67 53.85
C ASN A 507 11.67 -8.00 54.47
N ILE A 508 12.70 -8.20 53.68
CA ILE A 508 14.07 -8.35 54.15
C ILE A 508 14.58 -7.04 54.76
N LYS A 509 14.38 -5.90 54.08
CA LYS A 509 14.74 -4.58 54.59
C LYS A 509 13.96 -4.25 55.88
N ALA A 510 12.68 -4.53 55.95
CA ALA A 510 11.87 -4.34 57.16
C ALA A 510 12.31 -5.22 58.31
N ARG A 511 12.73 -6.46 58.06
CA ARG A 511 13.32 -7.37 59.08
C ARG A 511 14.69 -6.90 59.57
N PHE A 512 15.50 -6.31 58.70
CA PHE A 512 16.77 -5.67 59.12
C PHE A 512 16.53 -4.38 59.90
N ALA A 513 15.52 -3.58 59.56
CA ALA A 513 15.16 -2.35 60.25
C ALA A 513 14.50 -2.60 61.61
N SER A 514 13.82 -3.73 61.80
CA SER A 514 13.15 -4.11 63.07
C SER A 514 14.06 -4.82 64.11
N GLY A 515 15.37 -4.90 63.87
CA GLY A 515 16.33 -5.38 64.89
C GLY A 515 16.23 -6.87 65.29
N SER A 516 15.42 -7.66 64.58
CA SER A 516 15.14 -9.07 64.94
C SER A 516 16.24 -10.07 64.56
N VAL A 517 17.33 -9.64 63.92
CA VAL A 517 18.42 -10.54 63.46
C VAL A 517 19.72 -10.33 64.23
N ALA A 518 19.75 -9.44 65.24
CA ALA A 518 20.97 -9.16 65.98
C ALA A 518 21.37 -10.24 66.98
N ASN A 519 20.55 -11.31 67.18
CA ASN A 519 20.81 -12.29 68.23
C ASN A 519 21.21 -13.72 67.75
N GLN A 520 21.41 -13.94 66.45
CA GLN A 520 21.90 -15.28 65.95
C GLN A 520 23.31 -15.27 65.33
N ALA A 521 24.02 -14.11 65.31
CA ALA A 521 25.36 -14.02 64.75
C ALA A 521 26.48 -14.22 65.76
N ARG A 522 26.23 -14.68 66.98
CA ARG A 522 27.28 -15.00 68.00
C ARG A 522 27.64 -16.48 68.08
N GLY A 523 27.38 -17.28 67.12
CA GLY A 523 27.59 -18.73 67.18
C GLY A 523 28.55 -19.40 66.18
N PHE A 524 29.16 -18.67 65.27
CA PHE A 524 30.07 -19.27 64.28
C PHE A 524 31.32 -18.41 64.01
N SER A 525 32.18 -18.31 65.04
CA SER A 525 33.55 -17.80 64.87
C SER A 525 34.53 -18.87 65.33
N SER A 526 34.68 -19.94 64.62
CA SER A 526 35.89 -20.79 64.70
C SER A 526 35.76 -21.87 63.62
N LEU A 527 36.34 -21.62 62.48
CA LEU A 527 36.95 -22.65 61.59
C LEU A 527 37.17 -22.02 60.20
N ALA A 528 38.43 -22.01 59.89
CA ALA A 528 39.05 -21.91 58.57
C ALA A 528 39.80 -20.61 58.24
N ARG A 529 40.96 -20.48 58.86
CA ARG A 529 42.10 -19.86 58.18
C ARG A 529 42.75 -20.88 57.26
N ARG A 530 42.73 -20.63 55.96
CA ARG A 530 43.77 -21.10 55.02
C ARG A 530 43.82 -20.13 53.84
N PRO A 531 44.97 -19.59 53.46
CA PRO A 531 45.13 -18.77 52.30
C PRO A 531 45.40 -19.63 51.06
N LEU A 532 44.77 -19.34 49.96
CA LEU A 532 45.20 -19.79 48.66
C LEU A 532 45.60 -18.60 47.81
N MET A 533 46.91 -18.42 47.71
CA MET A 533 47.55 -17.61 46.67
C MET A 533 47.31 -18.32 45.31
N GLY A 534 46.93 -17.53 44.34
CA GLY A 534 46.90 -17.91 42.94
C GLY A 534 46.95 -16.67 42.08
N ALA A 535 48.12 -16.35 41.58
CA ALA A 535 48.43 -15.19 40.75
C ALA A 535 47.76 -15.35 39.37
N ILE A 536 47.18 -14.24 38.90
CA ILE A 536 46.73 -14.07 37.50
C ILE A 536 47.82 -13.24 36.78
N PRO A 537 48.36 -13.68 35.65
CA PRO A 537 49.29 -12.87 34.89
C PRO A 537 48.55 -11.88 33.96
N THR A 538 48.91 -10.64 34.11
CA THR A 538 48.66 -9.55 33.17
C THR A 538 49.47 -9.74 31.89
N THR A 539 48.80 -9.85 30.74
CA THR A 539 49.45 -9.67 29.44
C THR A 539 49.02 -8.37 28.82
N ALA A 540 50.00 -7.49 28.65
CA ALA A 540 49.91 -6.23 27.96
C ALA A 540 49.81 -6.43 26.44
N PHE A 541 48.97 -5.64 25.79
CA PHE A 541 48.98 -5.47 24.33
C PHE A 541 49.99 -4.39 23.93
N PRO A 542 50.78 -4.60 22.87
CA PRO A 542 51.61 -3.54 22.32
C PRO A 542 50.82 -2.73 21.27
N ALA A 543 51.04 -1.42 21.34
CA ALA A 543 50.69 -0.48 20.28
C ALA A 543 51.58 -0.69 19.05
N SER A 544 51.02 -0.70 17.86
CA SER A 544 51.74 -0.46 16.60
C SER A 544 51.16 0.75 15.88
N ARG A 545 52.00 1.71 15.68
CA ARG A 545 51.96 2.74 14.63
C ARG A 545 52.21 2.06 13.28
N ASP A 546 51.40 2.35 12.31
CA ASP A 546 51.68 3.07 11.05
C ASP A 546 50.38 3.20 10.26
#